data_bf9ed8e30dfeaff0105769806224bedc
#
_entry.id   bf9ed8e30dfeaff0105769806224bedc
#
_cell.length_a   1.000
_cell.length_b   1.000
_cell.length_c   1.000
_cell.angle_alpha   90.00
_cell.angle_beta   90.00
_cell.angle_gamma   90.00
#
_symmetry.space_group_name_H-M   'P 1'
#
loop_
_entity.id
_entity.type
_entity.pdbx_description
1 polymer ?
#
loop_
_entity_poly.entity_id
_entity_poly.type
_entity_poly.pdbx_seq_one_letter_code
_entity_poly.pdbx_strand_id
1 'polypeptide(L)'
;MKTFAAYLAKFAFVITCIVTCNKEIAAQLPSLISSRQDSTGVQNILKHSMFVKVIVSKSKIFVGEPVMALYKFYTSVSGQAVVLKQPEFSGCSVKELNFGDDPQTEIINGKTFTVYVIRKVQLTPVEPGKLPVGAATVVNHVEIPNTQEFVSDKYDISVSNPASYVDVTSLPEKDKPEKFYGITGSFTISAFAAENKVPVGENDHLIVTIKGSGNFDAINKPEITWPAGTEHFDGDDSQHVDQSNFPISGNRVFDIPFIGKKVGVITIPPISFSYFNTDLKTYQTISTDSIAVRFIKPLPKKDEYNNIVNYDISNRKYLWIVGAIAVTVIAIGFVNYRRNKTHQQKKLAVLTTTPAPVFEPALQFKYKTDFSRYWNDLQSITETKLFFTKAKDLLLQAISERTDSQHRTETFLIAELKLKAEAGLCKKAFSLLELCNEKIYAPFESETDLHFYFNEVKETIEQLQNEA
;
A
#
# COMPACT_ATOMS: atom_id res chain seq x y z
N MET A 1 23.58 34.25 34.70
CA MET A 1 22.89 35.43 34.16
C MET A 1 23.23 35.79 32.72
N LYS A 2 24.40 35.49 32.17
CA LYS A 2 24.75 35.80 30.75
C LYS A 2 24.08 34.86 29.71
N THR A 3 23.70 33.67 30.09
CA THR A 3 23.05 32.68 29.17
C THR A 3 21.56 32.94 28.96
N PHE A 4 20.90 33.53 29.95
CA PHE A 4 19.44 33.82 29.90
C PHE A 4 19.15 35.04 28.99
N ALA A 5 20.02 36.02 28.98
CA ALA A 5 19.90 37.20 28.12
C ALA A 5 20.09 36.88 26.63
N ALA A 6 20.90 35.87 26.29
CA ALA A 6 21.11 35.44 24.92
C ALA A 6 19.90 34.68 24.34
N TYR A 7 19.14 33.97 25.19
CA TYR A 7 17.91 33.28 24.79
C TYR A 7 16.72 34.25 24.58
N LEU A 8 16.63 35.28 25.44
CA LEU A 8 15.62 36.34 25.28
C LEU A 8 15.84 37.17 24.01
N ALA A 9 17.10 37.46 23.67
CA ALA A 9 17.43 38.18 22.43
C ALA A 9 17.14 37.38 21.18
N LYS A 10 17.37 36.05 21.19
CA LYS A 10 17.01 35.16 20.08
C LYS A 10 15.49 34.98 19.94
N PHE A 11 14.76 34.92 21.06
CA PHE A 11 13.28 34.80 21.03
C PHE A 11 12.61 36.10 20.57
N ALA A 12 13.15 37.27 20.95
CA ALA A 12 12.71 38.59 20.47
C ALA A 12 12.98 38.75 18.96
N PHE A 13 14.13 38.24 18.45
CA PHE A 13 14.47 38.31 17.02
C PHE A 13 13.54 37.42 16.17
N VAL A 14 13.17 36.22 16.66
CA VAL A 14 12.22 35.33 15.97
C VAL A 14 10.80 35.92 15.94
N ILE A 15 10.34 36.55 17.04
CA ILE A 15 9.05 37.25 17.06
C ILE A 15 9.04 38.46 16.15
N THR A 16 10.17 39.20 16.06
CA THR A 16 10.27 40.35 15.16
C THR A 16 10.29 39.92 13.70
N CYS A 17 10.96 38.79 13.34
CA CYS A 17 10.91 38.22 11.98
C CYS A 17 9.53 37.71 11.59
N ILE A 18 8.79 37.08 12.52
CA ILE A 18 7.40 36.60 12.26
C ILE A 18 6.44 37.78 12.07
N VAL A 19 6.62 38.89 12.83
CA VAL A 19 5.79 40.09 12.69
C VAL A 19 6.13 40.88 11.44
N THR A 20 7.43 40.91 10.99
CA THR A 20 7.83 41.61 9.75
C THR A 20 7.46 40.81 8.50
N CYS A 21 7.53 39.46 8.52
CA CYS A 21 7.10 38.62 7.39
C CYS A 21 5.57 38.70 7.13
N ASN A 22 4.76 38.84 8.22
CA ASN A 22 3.33 39.05 8.07
C ASN A 22 2.94 40.44 7.61
N LYS A 23 3.83 41.47 7.76
CA LYS A 23 3.53 42.82 7.27
C LYS A 23 3.73 43.00 5.78
N GLU A 24 4.63 42.27 5.16
CA GLU A 24 4.86 42.41 3.71
C GLU A 24 3.78 41.72 2.86
N ILE A 25 3.15 40.64 3.35
CA ILE A 25 2.04 39.97 2.66
C ILE A 25 0.73 40.80 2.78
N ALA A 26 0.55 41.50 3.90
CA ALA A 26 -0.60 42.38 4.10
C ALA A 26 -0.47 43.74 3.42
N ALA A 27 0.75 44.20 3.06
CA ALA A 27 1.01 45.52 2.53
C ALA A 27 0.70 45.72 1.04
N GLN A 28 0.47 44.64 0.28
CA GLN A 28 0.15 44.76 -1.16
C GLN A 28 -1.37 44.95 -1.44
N LEU A 29 -2.25 44.68 -0.51
CA LEU A 29 -3.69 44.91 -0.68
C LEU A 29 -4.20 46.31 -0.27
N PRO A 30 -3.66 46.98 0.77
CA PRO A 30 -4.24 48.25 1.23
C PRO A 30 -4.12 49.42 0.26
N SER A 31 -3.13 49.43 -0.65
CA SER A 31 -2.93 50.52 -1.60
C SER A 31 -3.89 50.57 -2.79
N LEU A 32 -4.62 49.48 -3.02
CA LEU A 32 -5.60 49.38 -4.11
C LEU A 32 -7.05 49.67 -3.67
N ILE A 33 -7.31 49.74 -2.36
CA ILE A 33 -8.66 49.87 -1.77
C ILE A 33 -8.87 51.25 -1.10
N SER A 34 -8.08 52.23 -1.46
CA SER A 34 -8.18 53.59 -0.89
C SER A 34 -9.13 54.49 -1.68
N SER A 35 -10.32 54.09 -1.90
CA SER A 35 -11.52 54.92 -2.16
C SER A 35 -12.75 54.01 -2.22
N ARG A 36 -13.87 54.47 -1.70
CA ARG A 36 -15.19 53.84 -1.64
C ARG A 36 -15.48 53.07 -2.94
N GLN A 37 -14.94 51.87 -3.05
CA GLN A 37 -15.06 51.05 -4.23
C GLN A 37 -16.34 50.25 -4.09
N ASP A 38 -17.24 50.35 -5.06
CA ASP A 38 -18.40 49.50 -5.18
C ASP A 38 -18.03 48.04 -4.96
N SER A 39 -18.84 47.29 -4.24
CA SER A 39 -18.66 45.86 -3.99
C SER A 39 -18.32 45.06 -5.26
N THR A 40 -18.78 45.54 -6.43
CA THR A 40 -18.51 45.04 -7.78
C THR A 40 -17.02 45.20 -8.16
N GLY A 41 -16.38 46.32 -7.79
CA GLY A 41 -14.96 46.56 -8.08
C GLY A 41 -14.05 45.61 -7.29
N VAL A 42 -14.35 45.42 -6.01
CA VAL A 42 -13.63 44.49 -5.16
C VAL A 42 -13.76 43.03 -5.66
N GLN A 43 -14.97 42.61 -6.00
CA GLN A 43 -15.23 41.27 -6.57
C GLN A 43 -14.45 41.02 -7.87
N ASN A 44 -14.34 42.01 -8.74
CA ASN A 44 -13.54 41.90 -9.97
C ASN A 44 -12.05 41.75 -9.68
N ILE A 45 -11.51 42.52 -8.74
CA ILE A 45 -10.09 42.38 -8.31
C ILE A 45 -9.86 40.97 -7.75
N LEU A 46 -10.76 40.48 -6.89
CA LEU A 46 -10.65 39.15 -6.28
C LEU A 46 -10.73 38.05 -7.36
N LYS A 47 -11.62 38.15 -8.33
CA LYS A 47 -11.70 37.21 -9.48
C LYS A 47 -10.40 37.14 -10.29
N HIS A 48 -9.69 38.25 -10.47
CA HIS A 48 -8.38 38.27 -11.13
C HIS A 48 -7.21 37.82 -10.23
N SER A 49 -7.49 37.60 -8.95
CA SER A 49 -6.52 37.16 -7.96
C SER A 49 -6.52 35.64 -7.76
N MET A 50 -7.38 34.91 -8.45
CA MET A 50 -7.50 33.46 -8.38
C MET A 50 -8.01 32.85 -9.68
N PHE A 51 -7.67 31.62 -9.95
CA PHE A 51 -8.17 30.86 -11.11
C PHE A 51 -7.97 29.37 -10.91
N VAL A 52 -8.73 28.58 -11.66
CA VAL A 52 -8.53 27.13 -11.77
C VAL A 52 -7.85 26.83 -13.10
N LYS A 53 -6.84 25.98 -13.11
CA LYS A 53 -6.14 25.51 -14.30
C LYS A 53 -6.15 23.99 -14.35
N VAL A 54 -6.47 23.42 -15.50
CA VAL A 54 -6.26 22.01 -15.80
C VAL A 54 -5.03 21.87 -16.68
N ILE A 55 -4.16 20.92 -16.31
CA ILE A 55 -2.95 20.58 -17.05
C ILE A 55 -3.11 19.13 -17.51
N VAL A 56 -3.05 18.90 -18.81
CA VAL A 56 -3.08 17.56 -19.40
C VAL A 56 -1.66 17.15 -19.82
N SER A 57 -1.27 15.89 -19.59
CA SER A 57 0.08 15.41 -19.92
C SER A 57 0.35 15.37 -21.42
N LYS A 58 -0.68 15.09 -22.24
CA LYS A 58 -0.61 15.07 -23.71
C LYS A 58 -1.90 15.64 -24.30
N SER A 59 -1.80 16.39 -25.39
CA SER A 59 -2.97 16.94 -26.12
C SER A 59 -3.48 16.03 -27.23
N LYS A 60 -2.67 15.06 -27.66
CA LYS A 60 -3.01 14.04 -28.66
C LYS A 60 -2.55 12.67 -28.18
N ILE A 61 -3.45 11.70 -28.19
CA ILE A 61 -3.24 10.33 -27.72
C ILE A 61 -3.95 9.33 -28.61
N PHE A 62 -3.67 8.05 -28.40
CA PHE A 62 -4.42 6.96 -29.00
C PHE A 62 -5.56 6.48 -28.10
N VAL A 63 -6.55 5.80 -28.69
CA VAL A 63 -7.56 5.04 -27.94
C VAL A 63 -6.86 4.08 -26.98
N GLY A 64 -7.29 4.05 -25.72
CA GLY A 64 -6.69 3.24 -24.67
C GLY A 64 -5.42 3.85 -24.04
N GLU A 65 -4.77 4.85 -24.66
CA GLU A 65 -3.58 5.50 -24.12
C GLU A 65 -3.97 6.38 -22.91
N PRO A 66 -3.33 6.16 -21.75
CA PRO A 66 -3.58 7.00 -20.59
C PRO A 66 -3.11 8.43 -20.78
N VAL A 67 -3.93 9.40 -20.32
CA VAL A 67 -3.55 10.80 -20.19
C VAL A 67 -3.84 11.29 -18.76
N MET A 68 -2.92 12.03 -18.18
CA MET A 68 -3.13 12.65 -16.86
C MET A 68 -3.84 13.99 -17.01
N ALA A 69 -4.85 14.23 -16.18
CA ALA A 69 -5.43 15.55 -15.96
C ALA A 69 -5.17 15.97 -14.51
N LEU A 70 -4.46 17.08 -14.35
CA LEU A 70 -4.10 17.69 -13.06
C LEU A 70 -4.80 19.02 -12.91
N TYR A 71 -5.69 19.13 -11.94
CA TYR A 71 -6.43 20.34 -11.61
C TYR A 71 -5.76 21.08 -10.48
N LYS A 72 -5.43 22.35 -10.72
CA LYS A 72 -4.79 23.22 -9.74
C LYS A 72 -5.63 24.47 -9.52
N PHE A 73 -5.83 24.84 -8.25
CA PHE A 73 -6.39 26.13 -7.85
C PHE A 73 -5.25 27.07 -7.45
N TYR A 74 -5.25 28.23 -8.07
CA TYR A 74 -4.27 29.29 -7.84
C TYR A 74 -4.95 30.45 -7.12
N THR A 75 -4.36 30.91 -6.01
CA THR A 75 -4.84 32.10 -5.31
C THR A 75 -3.69 32.95 -4.81
N SER A 76 -3.81 34.26 -4.95
CA SER A 76 -2.89 35.26 -4.38
C SER A 76 -3.51 36.00 -3.20
N VAL A 77 -4.69 35.56 -2.74
CA VAL A 77 -5.40 36.13 -1.58
C VAL A 77 -5.72 35.02 -0.61
N SER A 78 -5.71 35.33 0.67
CA SER A 78 -6.09 34.41 1.73
C SER A 78 -7.60 34.21 1.72
N GLY A 79 -8.05 32.99 2.03
CA GLY A 79 -9.46 32.64 2.11
C GLY A 79 -9.64 31.13 2.33
N GLN A 80 -10.89 30.71 2.51
CA GLN A 80 -11.25 29.32 2.64
C GLN A 80 -11.80 28.83 1.29
N ALA A 81 -11.01 28.03 0.57
CA ALA A 81 -11.39 27.48 -0.72
C ALA A 81 -12.14 26.15 -0.56
N VAL A 82 -13.25 26.01 -1.27
CA VAL A 82 -14.07 24.79 -1.33
C VAL A 82 -14.31 24.41 -2.78
N VAL A 83 -14.14 23.15 -3.11
CA VAL A 83 -14.48 22.63 -4.45
C VAL A 83 -16.00 22.46 -4.53
N LEU A 84 -16.67 23.38 -5.24
CA LEU A 84 -18.11 23.37 -5.41
C LEU A 84 -18.56 22.31 -6.42
N LYS A 85 -17.79 22.17 -7.52
CA LYS A 85 -18.09 21.19 -8.57
C LYS A 85 -16.82 20.45 -8.96
N GLN A 86 -16.86 19.12 -8.83
CA GLN A 86 -15.81 18.24 -9.32
C GLN A 86 -15.90 18.13 -10.86
N PRO A 87 -14.75 17.96 -11.56
CA PRO A 87 -14.76 17.73 -12.99
C PRO A 87 -15.39 16.37 -13.30
N GLU A 88 -16.28 16.37 -14.30
CA GLU A 88 -16.94 15.17 -14.83
C GLU A 88 -16.23 14.74 -16.11
N PHE A 89 -16.16 13.44 -16.33
CA PHE A 89 -15.51 12.85 -17.49
C PHE A 89 -16.48 11.88 -18.19
N SER A 90 -16.46 11.88 -19.52
CA SER A 90 -17.23 10.98 -20.35
C SER A 90 -16.38 10.37 -21.46
N GLY A 91 -16.69 9.16 -21.91
CA GLY A 91 -15.95 8.49 -22.97
C GLY A 91 -14.58 7.94 -22.55
N CYS A 92 -14.33 7.81 -21.24
CA CYS A 92 -13.08 7.29 -20.71
C CYS A 92 -13.25 6.53 -19.39
N SER A 93 -12.33 5.64 -19.10
CA SER A 93 -12.11 5.14 -17.73
C SER A 93 -11.33 6.17 -16.93
N VAL A 94 -11.66 6.33 -15.65
CA VAL A 94 -11.06 7.31 -14.74
C VAL A 94 -10.43 6.60 -13.55
N LYS A 95 -9.16 6.88 -13.29
CA LYS A 95 -8.45 6.40 -12.09
C LYS A 95 -7.89 7.59 -11.33
N GLU A 96 -8.18 7.66 -10.04
CA GLU A 96 -7.57 8.68 -9.18
C GLU A 96 -6.07 8.41 -9.04
N LEU A 97 -5.27 9.48 -9.03
CA LEU A 97 -3.84 9.43 -8.78
C LEU A 97 -3.54 10.12 -7.45
N ASN A 98 -2.64 9.53 -6.68
CA ASN A 98 -2.20 10.11 -5.42
C ASN A 98 -1.44 11.42 -5.66
N PHE A 99 -1.65 12.39 -4.80
CA PHE A 99 -0.91 13.66 -4.77
C PHE A 99 -0.80 14.15 -3.32
N GLY A 100 0.18 15.03 -3.07
CA GLY A 100 0.34 15.64 -1.75
C GLY A 100 -0.66 16.77 -1.52
N ASP A 101 -1.09 16.94 -0.27
CA ASP A 101 -2.04 17.97 0.14
C ASP A 101 -1.37 19.33 0.42
N ASP A 102 -0.02 19.38 0.47
CA ASP A 102 0.71 20.58 0.81
C ASP A 102 0.63 21.62 -0.33
N PRO A 103 0.21 22.86 -0.01
CA PRO A 103 0.16 23.92 -0.98
C PRO A 103 1.58 24.29 -1.47
N GLN A 104 1.68 24.56 -2.75
CA GLN A 104 2.93 25.00 -3.39
C GLN A 104 2.87 26.50 -3.70
N THR A 105 4.02 27.10 -3.93
CA THR A 105 4.10 28.51 -4.36
C THR A 105 4.62 28.56 -5.79
N GLU A 106 3.88 29.25 -6.68
CA GLU A 106 4.28 29.49 -8.07
C GLU A 106 4.24 31.00 -8.38
N ILE A 107 5.20 31.48 -9.18
CA ILE A 107 5.23 32.87 -9.63
C ILE A 107 4.76 32.90 -11.10
N ILE A 108 3.67 33.62 -11.35
CA ILE A 108 3.10 33.78 -12.70
C ILE A 108 3.01 35.27 -13.02
N ASN A 109 3.68 35.70 -14.09
CA ASN A 109 3.74 37.12 -14.53
C ASN A 109 4.17 38.08 -13.40
N GLY A 110 5.15 37.66 -12.57
CA GLY A 110 5.67 38.46 -11.45
C GLY A 110 4.77 38.48 -10.20
N LYS A 111 3.62 37.81 -10.21
CA LYS A 111 2.70 37.66 -9.07
C LYS A 111 2.83 36.28 -8.44
N THR A 112 2.95 36.23 -7.13
CA THR A 112 3.04 35.00 -6.35
C THR A 112 1.67 34.44 -6.07
N PHE A 113 1.50 33.13 -6.34
CA PHE A 113 0.27 32.40 -6.07
C PHE A 113 0.56 31.23 -5.13
N THR A 114 -0.33 31.01 -4.18
CA THR A 114 -0.45 29.74 -3.48
C THR A 114 -1.27 28.78 -4.37
N VAL A 115 -0.77 27.57 -4.54
CA VAL A 115 -1.31 26.61 -5.49
C VAL A 115 -1.71 25.34 -4.75
N TYR A 116 -2.98 24.99 -4.89
CA TYR A 116 -3.56 23.78 -4.33
C TYR A 116 -3.88 22.80 -5.46
N VAL A 117 -3.49 21.54 -5.28
CA VAL A 117 -3.95 20.48 -6.18
C VAL A 117 -5.38 20.10 -5.76
N ILE A 118 -6.33 20.24 -6.68
CA ILE A 118 -7.74 19.92 -6.42
C ILE A 118 -8.03 18.45 -6.73
N ARG A 119 -7.46 17.98 -7.86
CA ARG A 119 -7.66 16.61 -8.34
C ARG A 119 -6.57 16.22 -9.31
N LYS A 120 -6.16 14.97 -9.27
CA LYS A 120 -5.21 14.38 -10.20
C LYS A 120 -5.74 13.03 -10.65
N VAL A 121 -5.98 12.88 -11.95
CA VAL A 121 -6.59 11.65 -12.50
C VAL A 121 -5.85 11.16 -13.73
N GLN A 122 -5.88 9.86 -13.93
CA GLN A 122 -5.59 9.21 -15.19
C GLN A 122 -6.90 8.97 -15.95
N LEU A 123 -7.00 9.49 -17.16
CA LEU A 123 -8.10 9.26 -18.08
C LEU A 123 -7.64 8.31 -19.18
N THR A 124 -8.43 7.27 -19.47
CA THR A 124 -8.14 6.30 -20.52
C THR A 124 -9.32 6.26 -21.49
N PRO A 125 -9.22 6.87 -22.68
CA PRO A 125 -10.33 6.98 -23.62
C PRO A 125 -10.68 5.62 -24.22
N VAL A 126 -11.96 5.36 -24.42
CA VAL A 126 -12.47 4.11 -25.01
C VAL A 126 -12.80 4.23 -26.48
N GLU A 127 -12.95 5.46 -26.99
CA GLU A 127 -13.32 5.75 -28.39
C GLU A 127 -12.47 6.88 -28.96
N PRO A 128 -12.26 6.93 -30.29
CA PRO A 128 -11.58 8.03 -30.95
C PRO A 128 -12.47 9.27 -31.00
N GLY A 129 -11.86 10.46 -31.05
CA GLY A 129 -12.56 11.74 -31.13
C GLY A 129 -11.98 12.78 -30.17
N LYS A 130 -12.81 13.73 -29.76
CA LYS A 130 -12.44 14.74 -28.77
C LYS A 130 -12.88 14.30 -27.38
N LEU A 131 -11.93 13.93 -26.53
CA LEU A 131 -12.17 13.61 -25.13
C LEU A 131 -12.33 14.90 -24.33
N PRO A 132 -13.52 15.19 -23.78
CA PRO A 132 -13.71 16.38 -22.95
C PRO A 132 -13.01 16.20 -21.60
N VAL A 133 -12.24 17.21 -21.19
CA VAL A 133 -11.65 17.31 -19.86
C VAL A 133 -12.52 18.27 -19.06
N GLY A 134 -13.32 17.73 -18.14
CA GLY A 134 -14.36 18.45 -17.42
C GLY A 134 -13.88 19.69 -16.67
N ALA A 135 -14.78 20.61 -16.37
CA ALA A 135 -14.48 21.79 -15.59
C ALA A 135 -14.65 21.53 -14.09
N ALA A 136 -13.68 21.96 -13.29
CA ALA A 136 -13.82 22.09 -11.85
C ALA A 136 -14.22 23.51 -11.48
N THR A 137 -15.07 23.66 -10.46
CA THR A 137 -15.45 24.95 -9.90
C THR A 137 -15.03 25.04 -8.44
N VAL A 138 -14.30 26.09 -8.09
CA VAL A 138 -13.87 26.39 -6.71
C VAL A 138 -14.54 27.68 -6.28
N VAL A 139 -15.08 27.69 -5.08
CA VAL A 139 -15.52 28.90 -4.37
C VAL A 139 -14.48 29.19 -3.28
N ASN A 140 -13.98 30.42 -3.27
CA ASN A 140 -13.10 30.89 -2.22
C ASN A 140 -13.84 31.95 -1.37
N HIS A 141 -14.02 31.67 -0.09
CA HIS A 141 -14.58 32.58 0.89
C HIS A 141 -13.49 33.52 1.40
N VAL A 142 -13.51 34.76 0.95
CA VAL A 142 -12.49 35.76 1.26
C VAL A 142 -13.07 36.76 2.26
N GLU A 143 -12.36 36.97 3.36
CA GLU A 143 -12.70 38.01 4.35
C GLU A 143 -11.70 39.17 4.23
N ILE A 144 -12.21 40.37 3.96
CA ILE A 144 -11.38 41.58 3.87
C ILE A 144 -11.73 42.45 5.09
N PRO A 145 -10.71 42.73 5.97
CA PRO A 145 -10.94 43.62 7.12
C PRO A 145 -11.37 45.03 6.65
N ASN A 146 -12.53 45.48 7.13
CA ASN A 146 -12.98 46.85 6.94
C ASN A 146 -12.56 47.69 8.14
N THR A 147 -11.52 48.50 7.94
CA THR A 147 -10.92 49.31 9.04
C THR A 147 -11.81 50.45 9.51
N GLN A 148 -12.86 50.79 8.76
CA GLN A 148 -13.78 51.88 9.13
C GLN A 148 -14.92 51.40 10.05
N GLU A 149 -15.34 50.14 9.90
CA GLU A 149 -16.49 49.60 10.61
C GLU A 149 -16.13 48.54 11.67
N PHE A 150 -14.84 48.17 11.84
CA PHE A 150 -14.37 47.07 12.68
C PHE A 150 -15.04 45.72 12.40
N VAL A 151 -15.51 45.53 11.18
CA VAL A 151 -16.17 44.31 10.65
C VAL A 151 -15.39 43.83 9.42
N SER A 152 -15.45 42.55 9.13
CA SER A 152 -14.89 42.01 7.88
C SER A 152 -15.98 41.88 6.82
N ASP A 153 -15.73 42.43 5.64
CA ASP A 153 -16.55 42.18 4.46
C ASP A 153 -16.26 40.78 3.92
N LYS A 154 -17.33 40.01 3.65
CA LYS A 154 -17.22 38.63 3.14
C LYS A 154 -17.57 38.57 1.67
N TYR A 155 -16.71 37.91 0.91
CA TYR A 155 -16.88 37.74 -0.54
C TYR A 155 -16.76 36.26 -0.91
N ASP A 156 -17.74 35.73 -1.61
CA ASP A 156 -17.74 34.39 -2.19
C ASP A 156 -17.39 34.47 -3.65
N ILE A 157 -16.17 34.08 -4.00
CA ILE A 157 -15.64 34.17 -5.33
C ILE A 157 -15.59 32.81 -5.98
N SER A 158 -16.39 32.61 -7.02
CA SER A 158 -16.42 31.36 -7.79
C SER A 158 -15.56 31.47 -9.04
N VAL A 159 -14.66 30.49 -9.24
CA VAL A 159 -13.81 30.38 -10.42
C VAL A 159 -13.80 28.94 -10.95
N SER A 160 -13.72 28.82 -12.29
CA SER A 160 -13.68 27.53 -12.98
C SER A 160 -12.59 27.52 -14.04
N ASN A 161 -12.06 26.33 -14.37
CA ASN A 161 -11.20 26.23 -15.54
C ASN A 161 -12.02 26.32 -16.85
N PRO A 162 -11.43 26.85 -17.94
CA PRO A 162 -12.03 26.79 -19.24
C PRO A 162 -12.22 25.35 -19.74
N ALA A 163 -13.14 25.13 -20.65
CA ALA A 163 -13.30 23.85 -21.34
C ALA A 163 -12.00 23.45 -22.04
N SER A 164 -11.63 22.20 -21.91
CA SER A 164 -10.43 21.62 -22.52
C SER A 164 -10.75 20.27 -23.14
N TYR A 165 -9.96 19.87 -24.14
CA TYR A 165 -10.15 18.61 -24.87
C TYR A 165 -8.80 17.98 -25.16
N VAL A 166 -8.80 16.66 -25.26
CA VAL A 166 -7.67 15.86 -25.75
C VAL A 166 -8.11 15.17 -27.03
N ASP A 167 -7.31 15.29 -28.10
CA ASP A 167 -7.58 14.64 -29.37
C ASP A 167 -7.19 13.15 -29.28
N VAL A 168 -8.18 12.27 -29.47
CA VAL A 168 -8.00 10.81 -29.42
C VAL A 168 -8.04 10.24 -30.82
N THR A 169 -6.96 9.58 -31.22
CA THR A 169 -6.80 8.94 -32.53
C THR A 169 -6.98 7.43 -32.40
N SER A 170 -7.59 6.79 -33.40
CA SER A 170 -7.66 5.34 -33.50
C SER A 170 -6.26 4.73 -33.56
N LEU A 171 -6.11 3.51 -33.03
CA LEU A 171 -4.89 2.74 -33.19
C LEU A 171 -4.67 2.40 -34.66
N PRO A 172 -3.41 2.36 -35.13
CA PRO A 172 -3.12 1.99 -36.53
C PRO A 172 -3.54 0.54 -36.83
N GLU A 173 -4.17 0.33 -37.99
CA GLU A 173 -4.53 -1.04 -38.43
C GLU A 173 -3.31 -1.81 -38.97
N LYS A 174 -2.24 -1.10 -39.38
CA LYS A 174 -1.01 -1.70 -39.87
C LYS A 174 -0.30 -2.46 -38.71
N ASP A 175 0.13 -3.67 -38.97
CA ASP A 175 0.88 -4.56 -38.07
C ASP A 175 0.11 -4.89 -36.78
N LYS A 176 -1.20 -4.74 -36.77
CA LYS A 176 -2.08 -5.07 -35.63
C LYS A 176 -2.16 -6.59 -35.48
N PRO A 177 -1.77 -7.16 -34.32
CA PRO A 177 -1.89 -8.59 -34.09
C PRO A 177 -3.34 -9.06 -34.12
N GLU A 178 -3.58 -10.26 -34.63
CA GLU A 178 -4.93 -10.85 -34.68
C GLU A 178 -5.60 -10.94 -33.29
N LYS A 179 -4.78 -11.27 -32.27
CA LYS A 179 -5.21 -11.38 -30.86
C LYS A 179 -4.83 -10.15 -30.05
N PHE A 180 -5.23 -8.96 -30.52
CA PHE A 180 -5.01 -7.71 -29.83
C PHE A 180 -6.32 -7.22 -29.17
N TYR A 181 -6.31 -7.01 -27.87
CA TYR A 181 -7.48 -6.65 -27.06
C TYR A 181 -7.50 -5.18 -26.59
N GLY A 182 -6.84 -4.28 -27.29
CA GLY A 182 -6.87 -2.84 -26.98
C GLY A 182 -5.93 -2.41 -25.85
N ILE A 183 -4.99 -3.23 -25.45
CA ILE A 183 -4.05 -2.96 -24.37
C ILE A 183 -2.98 -1.97 -24.86
N THR A 184 -2.79 -0.87 -24.14
CA THR A 184 -1.81 0.17 -24.46
C THR A 184 -0.89 0.44 -23.27
N GLY A 185 0.39 0.66 -23.55
CA GLY A 185 1.38 0.91 -22.51
C GLY A 185 2.73 0.23 -22.79
N SER A 186 3.43 -0.14 -21.72
CA SER A 186 4.69 -0.88 -21.76
C SER A 186 4.64 -2.00 -20.73
N PHE A 187 4.76 -3.26 -21.18
CA PHE A 187 4.53 -4.42 -20.34
C PHE A 187 5.59 -5.49 -20.52
N THR A 188 5.71 -6.34 -19.51
CA THR A 188 6.43 -7.62 -19.53
C THR A 188 5.49 -8.73 -19.09
N ILE A 189 5.75 -9.95 -19.56
CA ILE A 189 5.02 -11.14 -19.12
C ILE A 189 6.00 -12.17 -18.57
N SER A 190 5.60 -12.86 -17.51
CA SER A 190 6.29 -14.03 -16.97
C SER A 190 5.27 -15.08 -16.54
N ALA A 191 5.65 -16.35 -16.58
CA ALA A 191 4.82 -17.41 -16.07
C ALA A 191 5.65 -18.55 -15.49
N PHE A 192 5.12 -19.23 -14.48
CA PHE A 192 5.72 -20.42 -13.88
C PHE A 192 4.65 -21.30 -13.26
N ALA A 193 4.94 -22.60 -13.13
CA ALA A 193 4.13 -23.52 -12.34
C ALA A 193 4.57 -23.46 -10.87
N ALA A 194 3.61 -23.50 -9.95
CA ALA A 194 3.88 -23.39 -8.51
C ALA A 194 4.75 -24.55 -8.02
N GLU A 195 4.54 -25.74 -8.59
CA GLU A 195 5.29 -26.94 -8.24
C GLU A 195 6.03 -27.51 -9.47
N ASN A 196 7.25 -28.00 -9.25
CA ASN A 196 8.03 -28.66 -10.31
C ASN A 196 7.71 -30.15 -10.47
N LYS A 197 7.09 -30.75 -9.42
CA LYS A 197 6.74 -32.17 -9.38
C LYS A 197 5.42 -32.32 -8.64
N VAL A 198 4.41 -32.82 -9.34
CA VAL A 198 3.04 -32.94 -8.87
C VAL A 198 2.55 -34.39 -9.03
N PRO A 199 1.91 -34.99 -8.03
CA PRO A 199 1.21 -36.27 -8.22
C PRO A 199 0.11 -36.18 -9.26
N VAL A 200 -0.05 -37.23 -10.07
CA VAL A 200 -1.13 -37.30 -11.05
C VAL A 200 -2.49 -37.18 -10.33
N GLY A 201 -3.36 -36.29 -10.83
CA GLY A 201 -4.67 -36.03 -10.28
C GLY A 201 -4.69 -35.02 -9.13
N GLU A 202 -3.55 -34.49 -8.71
CA GLU A 202 -3.46 -33.37 -7.78
C GLU A 202 -3.34 -32.04 -8.53
N ASN A 203 -3.82 -30.96 -7.93
CA ASN A 203 -3.77 -29.63 -8.50
C ASN A 203 -2.37 -29.04 -8.41
N ASP A 204 -1.96 -28.39 -9.50
CA ASP A 204 -0.88 -27.42 -9.54
C ASP A 204 -1.43 -26.09 -10.07
N HIS A 205 -0.70 -25.02 -9.91
CA HIS A 205 -1.11 -23.67 -10.26
C HIS A 205 -0.15 -23.06 -11.28
N LEU A 206 -0.69 -22.64 -12.42
CA LEU A 206 0.04 -21.85 -13.39
C LEU A 206 -0.15 -20.37 -13.05
N ILE A 207 0.91 -19.73 -12.59
CA ILE A 207 0.92 -18.31 -12.23
C ILE A 207 1.43 -17.52 -13.43
N VAL A 208 0.57 -16.69 -14.02
CA VAL A 208 0.94 -15.78 -15.12
C VAL A 208 0.90 -14.35 -14.59
N THR A 209 2.01 -13.65 -14.70
CA THR A 209 2.14 -12.25 -14.23
C THR A 209 2.43 -11.33 -15.41
N ILE A 210 1.58 -10.31 -15.58
CA ILE A 210 1.81 -9.20 -16.50
C ILE A 210 2.13 -7.97 -15.65
N LYS A 211 3.32 -7.40 -15.86
CA LYS A 211 3.81 -6.24 -15.11
C LYS A 211 4.14 -5.11 -16.09
N GLY A 212 3.86 -3.86 -15.69
CA GLY A 212 4.19 -2.72 -16.54
C GLY A 212 3.49 -1.44 -16.14
N SER A 213 3.27 -0.56 -17.12
CA SER A 213 2.55 0.70 -16.95
C SER A 213 1.66 0.96 -18.15
N GLY A 214 0.46 1.50 -17.90
CA GLY A 214 -0.50 1.79 -18.97
C GLY A 214 -1.94 1.52 -18.59
N ASN A 215 -2.72 0.96 -19.52
CA ASN A 215 -4.12 0.61 -19.34
C ASN A 215 -4.28 -0.81 -18.77
N PHE A 216 -4.29 -0.92 -17.45
CA PHE A 216 -4.49 -2.21 -16.78
C PHE A 216 -5.91 -2.76 -16.93
N ASP A 217 -6.92 -1.91 -17.14
CA ASP A 217 -8.33 -2.35 -17.23
C ASP A 217 -8.59 -3.18 -18.50
N ALA A 218 -7.77 -3.00 -19.53
CA ALA A 218 -7.87 -3.77 -20.77
C ALA A 218 -7.13 -5.13 -20.71
N ILE A 219 -6.35 -5.40 -19.67
CA ILE A 219 -5.58 -6.65 -19.56
C ILE A 219 -6.54 -7.77 -19.18
N ASN A 220 -6.74 -8.72 -20.09
CA ASN A 220 -7.48 -9.95 -19.84
C ASN A 220 -6.52 -11.14 -19.66
N LYS A 221 -7.05 -12.25 -19.15
CA LYS A 221 -6.31 -13.51 -19.04
C LYS A 221 -5.75 -13.90 -20.40
N PRO A 222 -4.45 -14.09 -20.54
CA PRO A 222 -3.84 -14.54 -21.80
C PRO A 222 -4.38 -15.91 -22.20
N GLU A 223 -4.45 -16.15 -23.51
CA GLU A 223 -4.82 -17.46 -24.03
C GLU A 223 -3.67 -18.45 -23.83
N ILE A 224 -3.98 -19.56 -23.18
CA ILE A 224 -3.02 -20.63 -22.89
C ILE A 224 -3.33 -21.86 -23.74
N THR A 225 -2.33 -22.31 -24.47
CA THR A 225 -2.44 -23.60 -25.20
C THR A 225 -2.08 -24.74 -24.26
N TRP A 226 -3.08 -25.48 -23.80
CA TRP A 226 -2.87 -26.58 -22.87
C TRP A 226 -2.41 -27.84 -23.58
N PRO A 227 -1.36 -28.52 -23.07
CA PRO A 227 -0.90 -29.80 -23.63
C PRO A 227 -1.94 -30.92 -23.46
N ALA A 228 -1.91 -31.88 -24.35
CA ALA A 228 -2.78 -33.07 -24.23
C ALA A 228 -2.49 -33.82 -22.92
N GLY A 229 -3.56 -34.23 -22.20
CA GLY A 229 -3.44 -34.92 -20.94
C GLY A 229 -3.40 -34.01 -19.72
N THR A 230 -3.68 -32.71 -19.89
CA THR A 230 -3.98 -31.78 -18.82
C THR A 230 -5.46 -31.43 -18.78
N GLU A 231 -5.91 -31.02 -17.62
CA GLU A 231 -7.24 -30.41 -17.40
C GLU A 231 -6.98 -29.15 -16.60
N HIS A 232 -7.62 -28.04 -16.97
CA HIS A 232 -7.48 -26.76 -16.31
C HIS A 232 -8.84 -26.24 -15.88
N PHE A 233 -8.83 -25.37 -14.88
CA PHE A 233 -10.03 -24.82 -14.28
C PHE A 233 -10.00 -23.29 -14.39
N ASP A 234 -11.16 -22.66 -14.16
CA ASP A 234 -11.20 -21.23 -13.99
C ASP A 234 -10.40 -20.88 -12.73
N GLY A 235 -9.54 -19.89 -12.89
CA GLY A 235 -8.66 -19.42 -11.83
C GLY A 235 -9.02 -18.03 -11.37
N ASP A 236 -8.34 -17.60 -10.33
CA ASP A 236 -8.46 -16.25 -9.79
C ASP A 236 -7.56 -15.26 -10.52
N ASP A 237 -7.96 -13.98 -10.54
CA ASP A 237 -7.10 -12.90 -10.96
C ASP A 237 -6.99 -11.83 -9.87
N SER A 238 -5.83 -11.23 -9.77
CA SER A 238 -5.58 -10.12 -8.85
C SER A 238 -4.80 -9.01 -9.56
N GLN A 239 -5.13 -7.77 -9.21
CA GLN A 239 -4.49 -6.59 -9.77
C GLN A 239 -3.96 -5.71 -8.64
N HIS A 240 -2.66 -5.38 -8.73
CA HIS A 240 -2.01 -4.46 -7.81
C HIS A 240 -1.42 -3.32 -8.63
N VAL A 241 -1.95 -2.12 -8.44
CA VAL A 241 -1.51 -0.92 -9.16
C VAL A 241 -1.05 0.18 -8.20
N ASP A 242 0.03 0.84 -8.57
CA ASP A 242 0.55 2.02 -7.89
C ASP A 242 -0.05 3.27 -8.55
N GLN A 243 -0.86 3.99 -7.79
CA GLN A 243 -1.51 5.24 -8.19
C GLN A 243 -0.67 6.49 -7.87
N SER A 244 0.53 6.33 -7.31
CA SER A 244 1.43 7.44 -6.99
C SER A 244 2.11 8.00 -8.25
N ASN A 245 2.23 7.18 -9.28
CA ASN A 245 2.90 7.52 -10.54
C ASN A 245 1.94 7.59 -11.72
N PHE A 246 2.34 8.33 -12.75
CA PHE A 246 1.66 8.38 -14.04
C PHE A 246 2.64 8.03 -15.17
N PRO A 247 2.26 7.12 -16.10
CA PRO A 247 1.07 6.28 -16.10
C PRO A 247 1.05 5.31 -14.91
N ILE A 248 -0.16 4.93 -14.47
CA ILE A 248 -0.33 3.91 -13.43
C ILE A 248 0.50 2.68 -13.78
N SER A 249 1.29 2.21 -12.83
CA SER A 249 2.15 1.04 -12.96
C SER A 249 1.72 -0.04 -11.98
N GLY A 250 2.10 -1.29 -12.26
CA GLY A 250 1.75 -2.39 -11.36
C GLY A 250 1.87 -3.75 -12.01
N ASN A 251 1.11 -4.70 -11.48
CA ASN A 251 1.02 -6.04 -12.03
C ASN A 251 -0.43 -6.55 -12.01
N ARG A 252 -0.72 -7.48 -12.90
CA ARG A 252 -1.90 -8.33 -12.89
C ARG A 252 -1.45 -9.78 -12.90
N VAL A 253 -1.95 -10.56 -11.97
CA VAL A 253 -1.58 -11.95 -11.73
C VAL A 253 -2.80 -12.83 -11.99
N PHE A 254 -2.64 -13.84 -12.81
CA PHE A 254 -3.63 -14.88 -13.07
C PHE A 254 -3.11 -16.17 -12.46
N ASP A 255 -3.88 -16.74 -11.54
CA ASP A 255 -3.63 -18.01 -10.88
C ASP A 255 -4.58 -19.05 -11.45
N ILE A 256 -4.06 -19.99 -12.26
CA ILE A 256 -4.87 -20.93 -13.04
C ILE A 256 -4.58 -22.35 -12.57
N PRO A 257 -5.52 -22.98 -11.83
CA PRO A 257 -5.37 -24.35 -11.40
C PRO A 257 -5.42 -25.33 -12.57
N PHE A 258 -4.56 -26.33 -12.54
CA PHE A 258 -4.55 -27.40 -13.54
C PHE A 258 -4.10 -28.74 -12.95
N ILE A 259 -4.47 -29.84 -13.58
CA ILE A 259 -4.07 -31.21 -13.21
C ILE A 259 -3.49 -31.95 -14.39
N GLY A 260 -2.53 -32.84 -14.14
CA GLY A 260 -2.04 -33.80 -15.11
C GLY A 260 -2.73 -35.16 -14.94
N LYS A 261 -3.20 -35.71 -16.06
CA LYS A 261 -3.91 -37.03 -16.08
C LYS A 261 -2.98 -38.23 -16.23
N LYS A 262 -1.69 -38.02 -16.58
CA LYS A 262 -0.73 -39.09 -16.84
C LYS A 262 0.63 -38.75 -16.25
N VAL A 263 1.35 -39.76 -15.80
CA VAL A 263 2.75 -39.65 -15.37
C VAL A 263 3.62 -39.26 -16.55
N GLY A 264 4.50 -38.30 -16.36
CA GLY A 264 5.44 -37.83 -17.39
C GLY A 264 5.75 -36.35 -17.23
N VAL A 265 6.49 -35.80 -18.17
CA VAL A 265 6.74 -34.37 -18.26
C VAL A 265 5.79 -33.79 -19.29
N ILE A 266 5.05 -32.78 -18.91
CA ILE A 266 4.28 -31.96 -19.85
C ILE A 266 5.02 -30.62 -20.01
N THR A 267 4.87 -30.01 -21.18
CA THR A 267 5.44 -28.67 -21.45
C THR A 267 4.32 -27.76 -21.92
N ILE A 268 4.03 -26.74 -21.13
CA ILE A 268 3.12 -25.67 -21.53
C ILE A 268 3.89 -24.75 -22.47
N PRO A 269 3.39 -24.52 -23.71
CA PRO A 269 4.05 -23.65 -24.69
C PRO A 269 4.19 -22.20 -24.19
N PRO A 270 5.05 -21.39 -24.83
CA PRO A 270 5.14 -19.96 -24.52
C PRO A 270 3.79 -19.27 -24.59
N ILE A 271 3.49 -18.46 -23.57
CA ILE A 271 2.24 -17.68 -23.48
C ILE A 271 2.53 -16.30 -24.04
N SER A 272 1.79 -15.92 -25.08
CA SER A 272 1.98 -14.65 -25.78
C SER A 272 1.04 -13.57 -25.26
N PHE A 273 1.54 -12.33 -25.22
CA PHE A 273 0.80 -11.15 -24.82
C PHE A 273 1.12 -9.99 -25.77
N SER A 274 0.08 -9.40 -26.39
CA SER A 274 0.22 -8.31 -27.33
C SER A 274 -0.33 -6.99 -26.77
N TYR A 275 0.42 -5.92 -26.95
CA TYR A 275 0.03 -4.57 -26.55
C TYR A 275 0.52 -3.54 -27.56
N PHE A 276 -0.07 -2.36 -27.56
CA PHE A 276 0.40 -1.23 -28.35
C PHE A 276 1.30 -0.34 -27.49
N ASN A 277 2.56 -0.21 -27.88
CA ASN A 277 3.50 0.69 -27.21
C ASN A 277 3.29 2.10 -27.75
N THR A 278 2.79 3.01 -26.89
CA THR A 278 2.44 4.37 -27.27
C THR A 278 3.64 5.27 -27.53
N ASP A 279 4.78 4.97 -26.93
CA ASP A 279 6.03 5.72 -27.14
C ASP A 279 6.69 5.35 -28.46
N LEU A 280 6.73 4.04 -28.76
CA LEU A 280 7.25 3.53 -30.04
C LEU A 280 6.23 3.61 -31.17
N LYS A 281 4.95 3.79 -30.84
CA LYS A 281 3.80 3.79 -31.78
C LYS A 281 3.72 2.52 -32.62
N THR A 282 4.03 1.38 -32.02
CA THR A 282 4.05 0.07 -32.66
C THR A 282 3.40 -0.98 -31.76
N TYR A 283 2.84 -2.00 -32.38
CA TYR A 283 2.41 -3.20 -31.67
C TYR A 283 3.64 -4.01 -31.24
N GLN A 284 3.57 -4.54 -30.04
CA GLN A 284 4.57 -5.42 -29.46
C GLN A 284 3.89 -6.72 -29.04
N THR A 285 4.50 -7.85 -29.39
CA THR A 285 4.11 -9.17 -28.89
C THR A 285 5.28 -9.75 -28.12
N ILE A 286 5.07 -10.00 -26.85
CA ILE A 286 6.04 -10.61 -25.94
C ILE A 286 5.53 -11.99 -25.53
N SER A 287 6.43 -12.89 -25.17
CA SER A 287 6.08 -14.25 -24.78
C SER A 287 6.91 -14.70 -23.59
N THR A 288 6.35 -15.61 -22.81
CA THR A 288 7.10 -16.32 -21.76
C THR A 288 7.99 -17.40 -22.38
N ASP A 289 8.88 -17.97 -21.58
CA ASP A 289 9.48 -19.25 -21.88
C ASP A 289 8.44 -20.38 -21.78
N SER A 290 8.76 -21.56 -22.33
CA SER A 290 7.97 -22.77 -22.12
C SER A 290 8.14 -23.29 -20.71
N ILE A 291 7.06 -23.84 -20.10
CA ILE A 291 7.05 -24.27 -18.71
C ILE A 291 6.90 -25.79 -18.65
N ALA A 292 7.91 -26.48 -18.10
CA ALA A 292 7.93 -27.93 -17.96
C ALA A 292 7.49 -28.30 -16.52
N VAL A 293 6.46 -29.17 -16.43
CA VAL A 293 5.97 -29.72 -15.16
C VAL A 293 6.04 -31.23 -15.21
N ARG A 294 6.57 -31.84 -14.16
CA ARG A 294 6.70 -33.30 -14.05
C ARG A 294 5.57 -33.87 -13.18
N PHE A 295 4.68 -34.67 -13.79
CA PHE A 295 3.69 -35.46 -13.05
C PHE A 295 4.29 -36.81 -12.65
N ILE A 296 4.23 -37.12 -11.36
CA ILE A 296 4.72 -38.36 -10.76
C ILE A 296 3.58 -39.28 -10.34
N LYS A 297 3.87 -40.55 -10.06
CA LYS A 297 2.88 -41.44 -9.50
C LYS A 297 2.34 -40.87 -8.19
N PRO A 298 1.02 -40.96 -7.93
CA PRO A 298 0.47 -40.58 -6.64
C PRO A 298 1.22 -41.33 -5.54
N LEU A 299 1.61 -40.63 -4.50
CA LEU A 299 2.05 -41.29 -3.27
C LEU A 299 0.88 -42.14 -2.77
N PRO A 300 1.13 -43.40 -2.31
CA PRO A 300 0.07 -44.14 -1.67
C PRO A 300 -0.49 -43.25 -0.56
N LYS A 301 -1.81 -43.00 -0.60
CA LYS A 301 -2.47 -42.37 0.55
C LYS A 301 -2.02 -43.20 1.75
N LYS A 302 -1.35 -42.55 2.69
CA LYS A 302 -1.14 -43.11 4.00
C LYS A 302 -2.54 -43.32 4.51
N ASP A 303 -3.07 -44.56 4.34
CA ASP A 303 -4.29 -44.94 5.02
C ASP A 303 -4.07 -44.40 6.43
N GLU A 304 -4.96 -43.56 6.90
CA GLU A 304 -5.06 -43.32 8.33
C GLU A 304 -5.36 -44.71 8.91
N TYR A 305 -4.28 -45.40 9.18
CA TYR A 305 -4.30 -46.58 9.95
C TYR A 305 -4.84 -46.12 11.30
N ASN A 306 -6.17 -46.15 11.42
CA ASN A 306 -6.87 -46.26 12.69
C ASN A 306 -6.42 -47.56 13.36
N ASN A 307 -5.13 -47.77 13.49
CA ASN A 307 -4.57 -48.54 14.55
C ASN A 307 -4.78 -47.70 15.82
N ILE A 308 -6.02 -47.69 16.27
CA ILE A 308 -6.24 -47.72 17.68
C ILE A 308 -5.50 -48.98 18.10
N VAL A 309 -4.23 -48.81 18.45
CA VAL A 309 -3.51 -49.78 19.26
C VAL A 309 -4.37 -49.84 20.53
N ASN A 310 -5.29 -50.82 20.57
CA ASN A 310 -5.93 -51.22 21.79
C ASN A 310 -4.78 -51.69 22.68
N TYR A 311 -4.20 -50.74 23.39
CA TYR A 311 -3.32 -51.07 24.52
C TYR A 311 -4.24 -51.79 25.51
N ASP A 312 -4.17 -53.14 25.44
CA ASP A 312 -4.74 -54.01 26.46
C ASP A 312 -3.96 -53.70 27.76
N ILE A 313 -4.57 -52.81 28.57
CA ILE A 313 -4.04 -52.39 29.87
C ILE A 313 -4.13 -53.49 30.89
N SER A 314 -4.50 -54.74 30.47
CA SER A 314 -4.59 -55.88 31.39
C SER A 314 -3.22 -56.39 31.92
N ASN A 315 -2.13 -55.93 31.32
CA ASN A 315 -0.79 -56.36 31.74
C ASN A 315 -0.27 -55.53 32.95
N ARG A 316 -0.77 -55.89 34.11
CA ARG A 316 -0.47 -55.27 35.41
C ARG A 316 1.05 -55.07 35.72
N LYS A 317 1.93 -55.68 34.92
CA LYS A 317 3.39 -55.54 35.02
C LYS A 317 3.90 -54.17 34.53
N TYR A 318 3.23 -53.55 33.58
CA TYR A 318 3.65 -52.24 33.06
C TYR A 318 3.28 -51.07 33.99
N LEU A 319 2.24 -51.21 34.82
CA LEU A 319 1.89 -50.21 35.83
C LEU A 319 3.00 -49.96 36.84
N TRP A 320 3.73 -50.99 37.20
CA TRP A 320 4.88 -50.87 38.09
C TRP A 320 6.09 -50.17 37.43
N ILE A 321 6.29 -50.37 36.12
CA ILE A 321 7.36 -49.71 35.35
C ILE A 321 7.04 -48.23 35.18
N VAL A 322 5.79 -47.86 34.84
CA VAL A 322 5.36 -46.47 34.75
C VAL A 322 5.43 -45.78 36.12
N GLY A 323 5.06 -46.48 37.19
CA GLY A 323 5.19 -45.95 38.55
C GLY A 323 6.66 -45.72 38.94
N ALA A 324 7.58 -46.64 38.59
CA ALA A 324 9.00 -46.49 38.85
C ALA A 324 9.62 -45.30 38.06
N ILE A 325 9.21 -45.13 36.81
CA ILE A 325 9.65 -43.98 35.99
C ILE A 325 9.16 -42.67 36.59
N ALA A 326 7.89 -42.60 37.05
CA ALA A 326 7.33 -41.38 37.66
C ALA A 326 8.10 -41.04 38.96
N VAL A 327 8.43 -42.00 39.79
CA VAL A 327 9.22 -41.80 41.03
C VAL A 327 10.64 -41.31 40.71
N THR A 328 11.29 -41.86 39.68
CA THR A 328 12.61 -41.40 39.26
C THR A 328 12.63 -39.99 38.70
N VAL A 329 11.58 -39.60 37.92
CA VAL A 329 11.46 -38.24 37.41
C VAL A 329 11.24 -37.24 38.56
N ILE A 330 10.40 -37.60 39.55
CA ILE A 330 10.18 -36.78 40.75
C ILE A 330 11.46 -36.64 41.57
N ALA A 331 12.22 -37.71 41.73
CA ALA A 331 13.49 -37.69 42.44
C ALA A 331 14.55 -36.82 41.74
N ILE A 332 14.64 -36.92 40.41
CA ILE A 332 15.54 -36.05 39.59
C ILE A 332 15.09 -34.59 39.69
N GLY A 333 13.79 -34.32 39.60
CA GLY A 333 13.23 -32.99 39.77
C GLY A 333 13.57 -32.40 41.16
N PHE A 334 13.47 -33.19 42.22
CA PHE A 334 13.80 -32.78 43.59
C PHE A 334 15.30 -32.53 43.80
N VAL A 335 16.14 -33.34 43.19
CA VAL A 335 17.60 -33.14 43.22
C VAL A 335 18.00 -31.88 42.45
N ASN A 336 17.40 -31.64 41.28
CA ASN A 336 17.63 -30.43 40.49
C ASN A 336 17.08 -29.17 41.20
N TYR A 337 15.95 -29.26 41.88
CA TYR A 337 15.42 -28.18 42.72
C TYR A 337 16.37 -27.82 43.86
N ARG A 338 16.94 -28.82 44.55
CA ARG A 338 17.94 -28.58 45.60
C ARG A 338 19.26 -28.03 45.04
N ARG A 339 19.72 -28.49 43.85
CA ARG A 339 20.91 -27.97 43.20
C ARG A 339 20.74 -26.51 42.73
N ASN A 340 19.59 -26.14 42.21
CA ASN A 340 19.31 -24.76 41.81
C ASN A 340 19.26 -23.77 42.98
N LYS A 341 18.83 -24.23 44.18
CA LYS A 341 18.82 -23.39 45.39
C LYS A 341 20.24 -23.06 45.90
N THR A 342 21.21 -23.97 45.68
CA THR A 342 22.62 -23.76 46.01
C THR A 342 23.38 -22.98 44.92
N HIS A 343 22.90 -22.95 43.67
CA HIS A 343 23.53 -22.17 42.59
C HIS A 343 23.15 -20.70 42.62
N GLN A 344 22.00 -20.34 43.15
CA GLN A 344 21.60 -18.92 43.27
C GLN A 344 22.44 -18.16 44.32
N GLN A 345 22.95 -18.83 45.36
CA GLN A 345 23.79 -18.16 46.35
C GLN A 345 25.26 -17.94 45.89
N LYS A 346 25.70 -18.59 44.81
CA LYS A 346 27.06 -18.42 44.25
C LYS A 346 27.15 -17.43 43.11
N LYS A 347 26.02 -16.99 42.53
CA LYS A 347 25.99 -15.97 41.44
C LYS A 347 26.08 -14.51 41.89
N LEU A 348 25.99 -14.24 43.21
CA LEU A 348 26.05 -12.88 43.75
C LEU A 348 27.49 -12.42 44.14
N ALA A 349 28.49 -13.25 43.96
CA ALA A 349 29.85 -12.94 44.39
C ALA A 349 30.89 -12.77 43.27
N VAL A 350 30.51 -12.76 42.00
CA VAL A 350 31.44 -12.62 40.86
C VAL A 350 30.97 -11.52 39.87
N LEU A 351 30.70 -10.32 40.41
CA LEU A 351 30.45 -9.14 39.59
C LEU A 351 31.38 -7.99 40.01
N THR A 352 32.68 -8.27 40.03
CA THR A 352 33.69 -7.20 39.98
C THR A 352 34.91 -7.75 39.25
N THR A 353 35.21 -7.15 38.11
CA THR A 353 36.39 -7.26 37.23
C THR A 353 36.17 -7.96 35.90
N THR A 354 35.87 -7.16 34.88
CA THR A 354 36.22 -7.48 33.49
C THR A 354 36.60 -6.20 32.73
N PRO A 355 37.67 -6.20 31.93
CA PRO A 355 38.12 -5.04 31.18
C PRO A 355 37.26 -4.81 29.93
N ALA A 356 37.22 -3.56 29.45
CA ALA A 356 36.44 -3.06 28.33
C ALA A 356 36.74 -3.78 27.01
N PRO A 357 35.75 -4.11 26.19
CA PRO A 357 35.97 -4.64 24.86
C PRO A 357 36.20 -3.51 23.82
N VAL A 358 37.10 -3.88 22.90
CA VAL A 358 37.52 -3.13 21.72
C VAL A 358 36.30 -2.93 20.76
N PHE A 359 36.14 -1.71 20.27
CA PHE A 359 35.12 -1.35 19.29
C PHE A 359 35.45 -1.94 17.91
N GLU A 360 34.54 -2.73 17.33
CA GLU A 360 34.42 -2.95 15.90
C GLU A 360 33.37 -1.98 15.32
N PRO A 361 33.50 -1.55 14.05
CA PRO A 361 32.67 -0.47 13.51
C PRO A 361 31.22 -0.90 13.30
N ALA A 362 30.31 -0.10 13.83
CA ALA A 362 28.88 -0.29 13.80
C ALA A 362 28.31 -0.32 12.39
N LEU A 363 27.60 -1.40 12.08
CA LEU A 363 26.67 -1.49 10.94
C LEU A 363 25.55 -0.44 11.13
N GLN A 364 25.26 0.28 10.07
CA GLN A 364 24.23 1.33 10.06
C GLN A 364 22.86 0.73 10.33
N PHE A 365 22.27 1.03 11.47
CA PHE A 365 20.90 0.66 11.80
C PHE A 365 19.92 1.51 11.02
N LYS A 366 19.11 0.86 10.21
CA LYS A 366 17.90 1.41 9.59
C LYS A 366 16.89 1.70 10.71
N TYR A 367 16.27 2.88 10.70
CA TYR A 367 15.32 3.30 11.73
C TYR A 367 14.18 2.28 11.87
N LYS A 368 14.00 1.70 13.05
CA LYS A 368 12.83 0.90 13.41
C LYS A 368 11.66 1.85 13.71
N THR A 369 10.46 1.49 13.28
CA THR A 369 9.26 2.26 13.60
C THR A 369 8.97 2.24 15.10
N ASP A 370 8.72 3.41 15.68
CA ASP A 370 8.24 3.51 17.06
C ASP A 370 6.72 3.25 17.09
N PHE A 371 6.34 2.00 17.36
CA PHE A 371 4.94 1.59 17.44
C PHE A 371 4.20 2.17 18.63
N SER A 372 4.90 2.74 19.63
CA SER A 372 4.26 3.33 20.82
C SER A 372 3.27 4.45 20.47
N ARG A 373 3.50 5.13 19.35
CA ARG A 373 2.65 6.21 18.83
C ARG A 373 1.26 5.73 18.40
N TYR A 374 1.14 4.48 17.99
CA TYR A 374 -0.10 3.93 17.44
C TYR A 374 -0.98 3.23 18.50
N TRP A 375 -0.46 2.98 19.71
CA TRP A 375 -1.21 2.26 20.74
C TRP A 375 -2.44 3.02 21.24
N ASN A 376 -2.33 4.33 21.44
CA ASN A 376 -3.45 5.15 21.88
C ASN A 376 -4.55 5.21 20.82
N ASP A 377 -4.16 5.33 19.54
CA ASP A 377 -5.10 5.35 18.43
C ASP A 377 -5.81 4.00 18.29
N LEU A 378 -5.08 2.88 18.34
CA LEU A 378 -5.66 1.55 18.23
C LEU A 378 -6.59 1.23 19.41
N GLN A 379 -6.23 1.63 20.63
CA GLN A 379 -7.04 1.42 21.85
C GLN A 379 -8.31 2.24 21.85
N SER A 380 -8.35 3.38 21.19
CA SER A 380 -9.52 4.26 21.10
C SER A 380 -10.60 3.78 20.13
N ILE A 381 -10.30 2.78 19.28
CA ILE A 381 -11.22 2.26 18.28
C ILE A 381 -12.26 1.35 18.93
N THR A 382 -13.53 1.69 18.76
CA THR A 382 -14.69 0.90 19.27
C THR A 382 -15.34 0.05 18.18
N GLU A 383 -15.12 0.38 16.90
CA GLU A 383 -15.65 -0.38 15.76
C GLU A 383 -14.77 -1.59 15.47
N THR A 384 -15.35 -2.79 15.52
CA THR A 384 -14.64 -4.06 15.39
C THR A 384 -13.86 -4.18 14.07
N LYS A 385 -14.49 -3.86 12.93
CA LYS A 385 -13.83 -3.96 11.62
C LYS A 385 -12.66 -3.00 11.47
N LEU A 386 -12.84 -1.75 11.94
CA LEU A 386 -11.79 -0.73 11.88
C LEU A 386 -10.62 -1.11 12.79
N PHE A 387 -10.89 -1.64 13.98
CA PHE A 387 -9.86 -2.14 14.89
C PHE A 387 -9.00 -3.22 14.25
N PHE A 388 -9.61 -4.28 13.72
CA PHE A 388 -8.88 -5.39 13.11
C PHE A 388 -8.16 -5.00 11.81
N THR A 389 -8.70 -4.04 11.05
CA THR A 389 -7.99 -3.48 9.88
C THR A 389 -6.70 -2.79 10.29
N LYS A 390 -6.76 -1.91 11.30
CA LYS A 390 -5.58 -1.21 11.82
C LYS A 390 -4.59 -2.15 12.51
N ALA A 391 -5.07 -3.12 13.27
CA ALA A 391 -4.24 -4.14 13.92
C ALA A 391 -3.47 -4.97 12.88
N LYS A 392 -4.14 -5.37 11.79
CA LYS A 392 -3.51 -6.08 10.66
C LYS A 392 -2.40 -5.25 10.02
N ASP A 393 -2.65 -3.97 9.73
CA ASP A 393 -1.66 -3.08 9.12
C ASP A 393 -0.41 -2.96 9.99
N LEU A 394 -0.57 -2.80 11.31
CA LEU A 394 0.54 -2.71 12.26
C LEU A 394 1.32 -4.03 12.36
N LEU A 395 0.65 -5.18 12.36
CA LEU A 395 1.29 -6.50 12.35
C LEU A 395 2.11 -6.72 11.07
N LEU A 396 1.55 -6.42 9.90
CA LEU A 396 2.25 -6.55 8.63
C LEU A 396 3.46 -5.62 8.54
N GLN A 397 3.36 -4.41 9.10
CA GLN A 397 4.48 -3.48 9.17
C GLN A 397 5.59 -4.01 10.07
N ALA A 398 5.26 -4.53 11.27
CA ALA A 398 6.23 -5.11 12.19
C ALA A 398 6.94 -6.34 11.58
N ILE A 399 6.20 -7.20 10.87
CA ILE A 399 6.77 -8.35 10.15
C ILE A 399 7.69 -7.89 9.01
N SER A 400 7.29 -6.89 8.24
CA SER A 400 8.10 -6.30 7.16
C SER A 400 9.42 -5.75 7.68
N GLU A 401 9.41 -5.06 8.83
CA GLU A 401 10.63 -4.54 9.46
C GLU A 401 11.52 -5.65 10.01
N ARG A 402 10.93 -6.70 10.59
CA ARG A 402 11.65 -7.88 11.09
C ARG A 402 12.33 -8.66 9.96
N THR A 403 11.65 -8.78 8.82
CA THR A 403 12.15 -9.54 7.67
C THR A 403 13.07 -8.72 6.75
N ASP A 404 13.21 -7.41 6.98
CA ASP A 404 13.86 -6.44 6.09
C ASP A 404 13.32 -6.52 4.64
N SER A 405 12.04 -6.84 4.52
CA SER A 405 11.37 -7.03 3.24
C SER A 405 10.63 -5.76 2.83
N GLN A 406 10.87 -5.32 1.59
CA GLN A 406 10.10 -4.23 0.98
C GLN A 406 8.73 -4.70 0.43
N HIS A 407 8.50 -6.01 0.39
CA HIS A 407 7.24 -6.59 -0.06
C HIS A 407 6.23 -6.60 1.10
N ARG A 408 5.04 -6.02 0.86
CA ARG A 408 3.96 -5.92 1.86
C ARG A 408 2.85 -6.96 1.67
N THR A 409 3.02 -7.96 0.82
CA THR A 409 2.02 -9.04 0.67
C THR A 409 2.11 -9.99 1.84
N GLU A 410 0.96 -10.25 2.48
CA GLU A 410 0.83 -11.06 3.68
C GLU A 410 1.50 -12.45 3.53
N THR A 411 1.22 -13.14 2.42
CA THR A 411 1.79 -14.47 2.14
C THR A 411 3.31 -14.48 2.05
N PHE A 412 3.90 -13.44 1.43
CA PHE A 412 5.35 -13.33 1.29
C PHE A 412 6.02 -13.01 2.63
N LEU A 413 5.45 -12.07 3.39
CA LEU A 413 5.95 -11.69 4.72
C LEU A 413 5.90 -12.87 5.70
N ILE A 414 4.84 -13.68 5.66
CA ILE A 414 4.72 -14.90 6.47
C ILE A 414 5.77 -15.93 6.07
N ALA A 415 6.02 -16.12 4.78
CA ALA A 415 7.05 -17.04 4.31
C ALA A 415 8.46 -16.62 4.76
N GLU A 416 8.78 -15.34 4.67
CA GLU A 416 10.05 -14.80 5.16
C GLU A 416 10.17 -14.84 6.70
N LEU A 417 9.08 -14.57 7.42
CA LEU A 417 9.06 -14.66 8.88
C LEU A 417 9.34 -16.09 9.35
N LYS A 418 8.84 -17.12 8.66
CA LYS A 418 9.14 -18.53 8.92
C LYS A 418 10.62 -18.86 8.83
N LEU A 419 11.38 -18.12 8.03
CA LEU A 419 12.82 -18.32 7.86
C LEU A 419 13.66 -17.56 8.91
N LYS A 420 13.12 -16.50 9.51
CA LYS A 420 13.88 -15.53 10.30
C LYS A 420 13.44 -15.41 11.76
N ALA A 421 12.34 -16.04 12.17
CA ALA A 421 11.81 -15.95 13.53
C ALA A 421 11.63 -17.34 14.16
N GLU A 422 11.54 -17.37 15.49
CA GLU A 422 11.22 -18.61 16.22
C GLU A 422 9.83 -19.15 15.82
N ALA A 423 9.70 -20.48 15.75
CA ALA A 423 8.47 -21.14 15.32
C ALA A 423 7.25 -20.75 16.17
N GLY A 424 7.43 -20.44 17.45
CA GLY A 424 6.38 -19.99 18.37
C GLY A 424 5.82 -18.61 17.99
N LEU A 425 6.72 -17.65 17.79
CA LEU A 425 6.36 -16.27 17.41
C LEU A 425 5.73 -16.22 16.00
N CYS A 426 6.29 -16.98 15.06
CA CYS A 426 5.74 -17.11 13.72
C CYS A 426 4.30 -17.64 13.75
N LYS A 427 4.02 -18.68 14.55
CA LYS A 427 2.67 -19.24 14.70
C LYS A 427 1.70 -18.22 15.34
N LYS A 428 2.16 -17.46 16.35
CA LYS A 428 1.36 -16.44 17.03
C LYS A 428 1.00 -15.29 16.06
N ALA A 429 1.98 -14.76 15.33
CA ALA A 429 1.76 -13.71 14.34
C ALA A 429 0.81 -14.16 13.21
N PHE A 430 0.97 -15.40 12.73
CA PHE A 430 0.08 -15.97 11.71
C PHE A 430 -1.36 -16.12 12.21
N SER A 431 -1.57 -16.69 13.39
CA SER A 431 -2.93 -16.86 13.94
C SER A 431 -3.65 -15.53 14.18
N LEU A 432 -2.90 -14.47 14.56
CA LEU A 432 -3.47 -13.12 14.70
C LEU A 432 -3.83 -12.50 13.34
N LEU A 433 -3.02 -12.68 12.30
CA LEU A 433 -3.34 -12.21 10.95
C LEU A 433 -4.58 -12.92 10.39
N GLU A 434 -4.68 -14.24 10.58
CA GLU A 434 -5.85 -15.04 10.18
C GLU A 434 -7.11 -14.57 10.91
N LEU A 435 -7.02 -14.33 12.22
CA LEU A 435 -8.10 -13.76 13.00
C LEU A 435 -8.51 -12.36 12.51
N CYS A 436 -7.55 -11.49 12.21
CA CYS A 436 -7.85 -10.18 11.66
C CYS A 436 -8.62 -10.30 10.33
N ASN A 437 -8.20 -11.20 9.45
CA ASN A 437 -8.90 -11.45 8.20
C ASN A 437 -10.33 -11.97 8.45
N GLU A 438 -10.51 -12.95 9.34
CA GLU A 438 -11.82 -13.45 9.72
C GLU A 438 -12.76 -12.33 10.18
N LYS A 439 -12.29 -11.45 11.10
CA LYS A 439 -13.11 -10.38 11.67
C LYS A 439 -13.38 -9.24 10.69
N ILE A 440 -12.46 -8.91 9.79
CA ILE A 440 -12.64 -7.88 8.76
C ILE A 440 -13.74 -8.31 7.77
N TYR A 441 -13.76 -9.58 7.36
CA TYR A 441 -14.67 -10.10 6.34
C TYR A 441 -15.92 -10.81 6.91
N ALA A 442 -16.08 -10.84 8.24
CA ALA A 442 -17.27 -11.44 8.87
C ALA A 442 -18.55 -10.68 8.43
N PRO A 443 -19.62 -11.42 8.03
CA PRO A 443 -20.87 -10.80 7.58
C PRO A 443 -21.67 -10.15 8.71
N PHE A 444 -21.40 -10.51 9.97
CA PHE A 444 -22.08 -9.97 11.15
C PHE A 444 -21.06 -9.58 12.21
N GLU A 445 -21.33 -8.48 12.92
CA GLU A 445 -20.56 -8.09 14.11
C GLU A 445 -20.90 -9.05 15.26
N SER A 446 -19.89 -9.80 15.72
CA SER A 446 -19.98 -10.53 17.00
C SER A 446 -19.45 -9.65 18.11
N GLU A 447 -20.06 -9.68 19.30
CA GLU A 447 -19.46 -9.09 20.48
C GLU A 447 -18.02 -9.64 20.65
N THR A 448 -17.05 -8.76 20.51
CA THR A 448 -15.63 -9.10 20.54
C THR A 448 -14.95 -8.25 21.57
N ASP A 449 -14.24 -8.86 22.52
CA ASP A 449 -13.42 -8.13 23.48
C ASP A 449 -12.18 -7.52 22.80
N LEU A 450 -12.33 -6.29 22.30
CA LEU A 450 -11.26 -5.57 21.63
C LEU A 450 -10.06 -5.29 22.52
N HIS A 451 -10.28 -5.17 23.86
CA HIS A 451 -9.18 -4.95 24.80
C HIS A 451 -8.27 -6.17 24.93
N PHE A 452 -8.85 -7.38 24.92
CA PHE A 452 -8.08 -8.63 24.90
C PHE A 452 -7.19 -8.69 23.65
N TYR A 453 -7.77 -8.46 22.47
CA TYR A 453 -7.02 -8.51 21.21
C TYR A 453 -6.01 -7.37 21.06
N PHE A 454 -6.27 -6.20 21.62
CA PHE A 454 -5.29 -5.13 21.69
C PHE A 454 -4.00 -5.58 22.39
N ASN A 455 -4.14 -6.25 23.55
CA ASN A 455 -2.98 -6.73 24.31
C ASN A 455 -2.22 -7.83 23.55
N GLU A 456 -2.92 -8.75 22.89
CA GLU A 456 -2.31 -9.80 22.07
C GLU A 456 -1.51 -9.24 20.88
N VAL A 457 -2.09 -8.28 20.17
CA VAL A 457 -1.44 -7.60 19.03
C VAL A 457 -0.21 -6.82 19.49
N LYS A 458 -0.34 -6.05 20.57
CA LYS A 458 0.74 -5.26 21.15
C LYS A 458 1.90 -6.15 21.58
N GLU A 459 1.64 -7.20 22.36
CA GLU A 459 2.66 -8.14 22.82
C GLU A 459 3.39 -8.82 21.64
N THR A 460 2.65 -9.21 20.60
CA THR A 460 3.24 -9.86 19.42
C THR A 460 4.14 -8.90 18.65
N ILE A 461 3.74 -7.64 18.47
CA ILE A 461 4.56 -6.63 17.82
C ILE A 461 5.83 -6.33 18.64
N GLU A 462 5.71 -6.20 19.96
CA GLU A 462 6.87 -6.00 20.85
C GLU A 462 7.84 -7.19 20.79
N GLN A 463 7.34 -8.42 20.72
CA GLN A 463 8.19 -9.62 20.53
C GLN A 463 8.88 -9.62 19.15
N LEU A 464 8.17 -9.25 18.09
CA LEU A 464 8.75 -9.09 16.74
C LEU A 464 9.88 -8.05 16.70
N GLN A 465 9.83 -7.02 17.56
CA GLN A 465 10.86 -5.99 17.64
C GLN A 465 12.05 -6.38 18.54
N ASN A 466 11.83 -7.16 19.61
CA ASN A 466 12.83 -7.43 20.66
C ASN A 466 13.72 -8.65 20.40
N GLU A 467 13.31 -9.56 19.52
CA GLU A 467 14.11 -10.75 19.14
C GLU A 467 15.07 -10.49 17.97
N ALA A 468 15.38 -9.23 17.68
CA ALA A 468 16.29 -8.83 16.58
C ALA A 468 17.74 -8.72 17.04
#